data_4dcd6da7bf9360d8525f221ea0770148
#
_entry.id   4dcd6da7bf9360d8525f221ea0770148
#
_cell.length_a   1.000
_cell.length_b   1.000
_cell.length_c   1.000
_cell.angle_alpha   90.00
_cell.angle_beta   90.00
_cell.angle_gamma   90.00
#
_symmetry.space_group_name_H-M   'P 1'
#
loop_
_entity.id
_entity.type
_entity.pdbx_description
1 polymer ?
#
loop_
_entity_poly.entity_id
_entity_poly.type
_entity_poly.pdbx_seq_one_letter_code
_entity_poly.pdbx_strand_id
1 'polypeptide(L)'
;MKKWLAGLGILGLSVLTLAACGNKSDSKASGEKQTITVATDSDTAPFTFKKGDDFKGYDIDLVKAIFKDSDKYKVKFVTTPFDSILTGVDSGRYQIAANDFNYNEERAQKYGFSDPISRSNYAITSAEGTKYTSLDDLSGKTTEVLPGSNYAQLLENWNHANADKTPITINYA
;
A
#
# COMPACT_ATOMS: atom_id res chain seq x y z
N MET A 1 -15.77 -79.01 -3.79
CA MET A 1 -14.86 -79.81 -2.88
C MET A 1 -14.14 -78.78 -2.00
N LYS A 2 -14.51 -78.80 -0.75
CA LYS A 2 -13.62 -78.85 0.45
C LYS A 2 -12.62 -77.69 0.54
N LYS A 3 -12.41 -76.96 1.61
CA LYS A 3 -12.74 -76.96 3.07
C LYS A 3 -12.15 -75.65 3.61
N TRP A 4 -12.84 -74.88 4.44
CA TRP A 4 -12.63 -74.72 5.87
C TRP A 4 -11.18 -74.35 6.32
N LEU A 5 -10.96 -73.23 6.98
CA LEU A 5 -10.95 -73.06 8.46
C LEU A 5 -10.70 -71.58 8.81
N ALA A 6 -11.47 -71.06 9.56
CA ALA A 6 -11.54 -70.29 10.78
C ALA A 6 -10.20 -69.96 11.47
N GLY A 7 -10.03 -68.71 11.84
CA GLY A 7 -9.01 -68.20 12.76
C GLY A 7 -9.51 -66.93 13.45
N LEU A 8 -10.07 -67.12 14.64
CA LEU A 8 -10.32 -66.07 15.64
C LEU A 8 -9.00 -65.43 16.05
N GLY A 9 -9.01 -64.15 16.32
CA GLY A 9 -7.86 -63.51 16.96
C GLY A 9 -8.01 -62.05 17.25
N ILE A 10 -8.66 -61.76 18.38
CA ILE A 10 -8.30 -60.71 19.36
C ILE A 10 -8.55 -59.23 18.97
N LEU A 11 -9.64 -58.72 19.54
CA LEU A 11 -9.88 -57.31 19.88
C LEU A 11 -8.73 -56.79 20.73
N GLY A 12 -8.02 -55.82 20.21
CA GLY A 12 -7.11 -54.96 20.95
C GLY A 12 -7.71 -53.56 21.04
N LEU A 13 -8.49 -53.35 22.10
CA LEU A 13 -9.06 -52.03 22.43
C LEU A 13 -7.96 -51.16 23.04
N SER A 14 -7.26 -50.40 22.19
CA SER A 14 -6.28 -49.39 22.65
C SER A 14 -7.01 -48.13 23.05
N VAL A 15 -7.32 -48.00 24.32
CA VAL A 15 -7.78 -46.75 24.94
C VAL A 15 -6.58 -45.79 24.96
N LEU A 16 -6.50 -44.88 24.00
CA LEU A 16 -5.62 -43.73 24.07
C LEU A 16 -6.22 -42.69 25.00
N THR A 17 -5.79 -42.74 26.25
CA THR A 17 -6.04 -41.65 27.23
C THR A 17 -5.28 -40.41 26.76
N LEU A 18 -6.00 -39.43 26.16
CA LEU A 18 -5.50 -38.07 26.05
C LEU A 18 -5.38 -37.47 27.45
N ALA A 19 -4.17 -37.53 27.99
CA ALA A 19 -3.80 -36.71 29.13
C ALA A 19 -3.74 -35.27 28.66
N ALA A 20 -4.83 -34.52 28.81
CA ALA A 20 -4.83 -33.08 28.69
C ALA A 20 -4.02 -32.52 29.87
N CYS A 21 -2.71 -32.40 29.68
CA CYS A 21 -1.88 -31.55 30.53
C CYS A 21 -2.26 -30.10 30.26
N GLY A 22 -3.20 -29.60 31.03
CA GLY A 22 -3.43 -28.17 31.18
C GLY A 22 -2.21 -27.54 31.86
N ASN A 23 -1.17 -27.27 31.10
CA ASN A 23 -0.09 -26.41 31.54
C ASN A 23 -0.51 -24.97 31.24
N LYS A 24 -1.09 -24.29 32.24
CA LYS A 24 -1.10 -22.83 32.27
C LYS A 24 0.33 -22.37 32.39
N SER A 25 1.03 -22.39 31.27
CA SER A 25 2.24 -21.60 31.13
C SER A 25 1.77 -20.16 30.97
N ASP A 26 1.91 -19.38 32.02
CA ASP A 26 2.05 -17.93 31.92
C ASP A 26 3.32 -17.68 31.13
N SER A 27 3.24 -17.93 29.83
CA SER A 27 4.21 -17.41 28.86
C SER A 27 4.01 -15.91 28.85
N LYS A 28 4.78 -15.18 29.65
CA LYS A 28 5.23 -13.86 29.26
C LYS A 28 5.87 -14.09 27.90
N ALA A 29 5.06 -13.94 26.85
CA ALA A 29 5.56 -13.76 25.53
C ALA A 29 6.44 -12.52 25.58
N SER A 30 7.74 -12.69 25.58
CA SER A 30 8.71 -11.68 25.22
C SER A 30 8.42 -11.41 23.73
N GLY A 31 7.39 -10.59 23.50
CA GLY A 31 6.76 -10.44 22.22
C GLY A 31 7.72 -9.74 21.27
N GLU A 32 8.26 -10.49 20.34
CA GLU A 32 8.90 -9.87 19.18
C GLU A 32 7.90 -8.91 18.53
N LYS A 33 8.30 -7.64 18.36
CA LYS A 33 7.44 -6.62 17.75
C LYS A 33 7.02 -7.06 16.35
N GLN A 34 5.75 -6.99 16.06
CA GLN A 34 5.21 -7.27 14.74
C GLN A 34 5.75 -6.24 13.74
N THR A 35 6.23 -6.70 12.59
CA THR A 35 6.71 -5.80 11.54
C THR A 35 5.56 -5.23 10.74
N ILE A 36 5.49 -3.90 10.66
CA ILE A 36 4.64 -3.15 9.74
C ILE A 36 5.50 -2.75 8.54
N THR A 37 5.16 -3.25 7.37
CA THR A 37 5.85 -2.87 6.13
C THR A 37 5.16 -1.65 5.53
N VAL A 38 5.94 -0.59 5.34
CA VAL A 38 5.52 0.68 4.76
C VAL A 38 6.11 0.80 3.36
N ALA A 39 5.24 0.90 2.35
CA ALA A 39 5.65 1.10 0.97
C ALA A 39 5.78 2.59 0.66
N THR A 40 6.84 2.93 -0.04
CA THR A 40 7.16 4.28 -0.51
C THR A 40 8.02 4.19 -1.77
N ASP A 41 8.12 5.25 -2.54
CA ASP A 41 9.18 5.38 -3.55
C ASP A 41 10.50 5.87 -2.93
N SER A 42 11.42 6.35 -3.76
CA SER A 42 12.73 6.80 -3.31
C SER A 42 13.13 8.17 -3.84
N ASP A 43 12.25 8.89 -4.53
CA ASP A 43 12.54 10.09 -5.33
C ASP A 43 11.48 11.21 -5.26
N THR A 44 10.48 11.10 -4.40
CA THR A 44 9.47 12.12 -4.16
C THR A 44 9.88 13.09 -3.02
N ALA A 45 11.02 13.76 -3.17
CA ALA A 45 11.43 14.80 -2.20
C ALA A 45 10.46 16.00 -2.25
N PRO A 46 10.14 16.62 -1.10
CA PRO A 46 10.68 16.41 0.24
C PRO A 46 9.92 15.37 1.09
N PHE A 47 8.94 14.67 0.53
CA PHE A 47 8.05 13.77 1.28
C PHE A 47 8.67 12.41 1.53
N THR A 48 9.16 11.76 0.48
CA THR A 48 9.84 10.47 0.54
C THR A 48 11.02 10.44 -0.42
N PHE A 49 12.19 10.10 0.08
CA PHE A 49 13.39 9.95 -0.75
C PHE A 49 14.45 9.12 -0.03
N LYS A 50 15.45 8.66 -0.76
CA LYS A 50 16.61 7.99 -0.19
C LYS A 50 17.84 8.89 -0.19
N LYS A 51 18.64 8.76 0.89
CA LYS A 51 20.01 9.30 0.97
C LYS A 51 20.94 8.15 1.32
N GLY A 52 21.59 7.58 0.31
CA GLY A 52 22.22 6.27 0.44
C GLY A 52 21.14 5.19 0.66
N ASP A 53 21.29 4.38 1.69
CA ASP A 53 20.33 3.36 2.07
C ASP A 53 19.22 3.87 3.00
N ASP A 54 19.34 5.09 3.49
CA ASP A 54 18.41 5.65 4.47
C ASP A 54 17.19 6.28 3.81
N PHE A 55 16.00 5.90 4.28
CA PHE A 55 14.75 6.60 3.96
C PHE A 55 14.64 7.89 4.75
N LYS A 56 14.31 8.98 4.06
CA LYS A 56 14.18 10.35 4.54
C LYS A 56 12.93 11.01 4.00
N GLY A 57 12.51 12.10 4.61
CA GLY A 57 11.41 12.94 4.16
C GLY A 57 10.30 13.02 5.17
N TYR A 58 9.35 13.94 4.88
CA TYR A 58 8.27 14.28 5.80
C TYR A 58 7.42 13.07 6.19
N ASP A 59 6.96 12.30 5.21
CA ASP A 59 6.11 11.11 5.44
C ASP A 59 6.89 10.02 6.19
N ILE A 60 8.16 9.85 5.86
CA ILE A 60 9.05 8.88 6.53
C ILE A 60 9.22 9.23 8.01
N ASP A 61 9.46 10.51 8.30
CA ASP A 61 9.69 10.97 9.67
C ASP A 61 8.38 10.92 10.48
N LEU A 62 7.24 11.21 9.86
CA LEU A 62 5.92 11.07 10.48
C LEU A 62 5.65 9.60 10.87
N VAL A 63 5.84 8.65 9.94
CA VAL A 63 5.65 7.23 10.23
C VAL A 63 6.59 6.78 11.34
N LYS A 64 7.87 7.18 11.30
CA LYS A 64 8.83 6.88 12.38
C LYS A 64 8.36 7.42 13.72
N ALA A 65 7.83 8.64 13.75
CA ALA A 65 7.34 9.27 14.98
C ALA A 65 6.12 8.54 15.56
N ILE A 66 5.17 8.11 14.72
CA ILE A 66 3.97 7.36 15.14
C ILE A 66 4.36 6.04 15.84
N PHE A 67 5.34 5.33 15.31
CA PHE A 67 5.70 4.00 15.81
C PHE A 67 6.89 3.98 16.79
N LYS A 68 7.48 5.14 17.09
CA LYS A 68 8.71 5.28 17.91
C LYS A 68 8.61 4.53 19.24
N ASP A 69 7.53 4.74 19.97
CA ASP A 69 7.33 4.22 21.32
C ASP A 69 6.36 3.02 21.36
N SER A 70 6.11 2.40 20.21
CA SER A 70 5.25 1.23 20.13
C SER A 70 5.94 -0.01 20.67
N ASP A 71 5.38 -0.64 21.70
CA ASP A 71 5.85 -1.94 22.20
C ASP A 71 5.41 -3.10 21.32
N LYS A 72 4.40 -2.89 20.48
CA LYS A 72 3.76 -3.93 19.67
C LYS A 72 4.31 -4.01 18.26
N TYR A 73 4.72 -2.88 17.68
CA TYR A 73 5.08 -2.78 16.28
C TYR A 73 6.48 -2.23 16.05
N LYS A 74 7.13 -2.71 15.00
CA LYS A 74 8.33 -2.12 14.39
C LYS A 74 8.07 -1.83 12.91
N VAL A 75 8.65 -0.76 12.37
CA VAL A 75 8.44 -0.33 10.99
C VAL A 75 9.58 -0.81 10.11
N LYS A 76 9.24 -1.26 8.91
CA LYS A 76 10.16 -1.55 7.81
C LYS A 76 9.71 -0.80 6.57
N PHE A 77 10.53 0.11 6.06
CA PHE A 77 10.28 0.77 4.78
C PHE A 77 10.77 -0.10 3.62
N VAL A 78 10.02 -0.07 2.52
CA VAL A 78 10.38 -0.74 1.26
C VAL A 78 10.16 0.21 0.10
N THR A 79 11.10 0.21 -0.85
CA THR A 79 10.96 0.98 -2.08
C THR A 79 10.16 0.20 -3.11
N THR A 80 9.19 0.86 -3.73
CA THR A 80 8.44 0.35 -4.87
C THR A 80 7.99 1.53 -5.75
N PRO A 81 7.84 1.36 -7.07
CA PRO A 81 7.29 2.41 -7.91
C PRO A 81 5.94 2.92 -7.41
N PHE A 82 5.68 4.21 -7.57
CA PHE A 82 4.48 4.88 -7.04
C PHE A 82 3.18 4.17 -7.46
N ASP A 83 3.03 3.84 -8.74
CA ASP A 83 1.87 3.16 -9.33
C ASP A 83 1.62 1.75 -8.75
N SER A 84 2.67 1.13 -8.21
CA SER A 84 2.63 -0.22 -7.65
C SER A 84 2.38 -0.26 -6.14
N ILE A 85 2.44 0.89 -5.44
CA ILE A 85 2.30 0.95 -3.99
C ILE A 85 0.92 0.44 -3.55
N LEU A 86 -0.15 0.99 -4.12
CA LEU A 86 -1.52 0.65 -3.73
C LEU A 86 -1.87 -0.80 -4.09
N THR A 87 -1.41 -1.31 -5.23
CA THR A 87 -1.55 -2.73 -5.59
C THR A 87 -0.88 -3.65 -4.56
N GLY A 88 0.25 -3.21 -4.01
CA GLY A 88 0.92 -3.93 -2.93
C GLY A 88 0.15 -3.90 -1.62
N VAL A 89 -0.58 -2.82 -1.32
CA VAL A 89 -1.49 -2.74 -0.17
C VAL A 89 -2.69 -3.66 -0.38
N ASP A 90 -3.32 -3.65 -1.55
CA ASP A 90 -4.45 -4.51 -1.90
C ASP A 90 -4.14 -5.99 -1.74
N SER A 91 -2.93 -6.39 -2.11
CA SER A 91 -2.47 -7.78 -1.97
C SER A 91 -2.01 -8.15 -0.55
N GLY A 92 -2.06 -7.21 0.41
CA GLY A 92 -1.58 -7.41 1.78
C GLY A 92 -0.06 -7.48 1.92
N ARG A 93 0.69 -7.21 0.85
CA ARG A 93 2.16 -7.16 0.88
C ARG A 93 2.68 -6.05 1.76
N TYR A 94 1.97 -4.91 1.78
CA TYR A 94 2.27 -3.75 2.58
C TYR A 94 1.07 -3.41 3.46
N GLN A 95 1.32 -2.95 4.67
CA GLN A 95 0.28 -2.55 5.61
C GLN A 95 0.00 -1.04 5.55
N ILE A 96 0.99 -0.26 5.10
CA ILE A 96 0.89 1.21 5.00
C ILE A 96 1.52 1.65 3.67
N ALA A 97 0.89 2.63 3.05
CA ALA A 97 1.45 3.44 1.96
C ALA A 97 1.75 4.84 2.50
N ALA A 98 2.98 5.33 2.31
CA ALA A 98 3.40 6.67 2.70
C ALA A 98 4.25 7.27 1.57
N ASN A 99 3.67 8.16 0.75
CA ASN A 99 4.30 8.70 -0.46
C ASN A 99 3.54 9.90 -1.02
N ASP A 100 3.31 10.93 -0.22
CA ASP A 100 2.54 12.12 -0.60
C ASP A 100 1.19 11.76 -1.27
N PHE A 101 0.53 10.72 -0.74
CA PHE A 101 -0.75 10.29 -1.30
C PHE A 101 -1.85 11.32 -1.05
N ASN A 102 -2.27 11.97 -2.13
CA ASN A 102 -3.43 12.83 -2.08
C ASN A 102 -4.72 12.02 -1.92
N TYR A 103 -5.62 12.55 -1.08
CA TYR A 103 -6.98 12.04 -0.97
C TYR A 103 -7.74 12.22 -2.29
N ASN A 104 -8.52 11.22 -2.67
CA ASN A 104 -9.63 11.32 -3.60
C ASN A 104 -10.71 10.30 -3.24
N GLU A 105 -11.92 10.51 -3.74
CA GLU A 105 -13.09 9.69 -3.42
C GLU A 105 -12.93 8.23 -3.84
N GLU A 106 -12.31 7.96 -4.98
CA GLU A 106 -12.08 6.61 -5.47
C GLU A 106 -11.14 5.82 -4.55
N ARG A 107 -10.04 6.45 -4.12
CA ARG A 107 -9.11 5.86 -3.16
C ARG A 107 -9.77 5.65 -1.81
N ALA A 108 -10.58 6.62 -1.35
CA ALA A 108 -11.25 6.56 -0.05
C ALA A 108 -12.29 5.42 0.04
N GLN A 109 -12.82 4.95 -1.09
CA GLN A 109 -13.70 3.78 -1.13
C GLN A 109 -12.96 2.45 -0.84
N LYS A 110 -11.65 2.41 -1.04
CA LYS A 110 -10.83 1.18 -0.94
C LYS A 110 -9.86 1.21 0.23
N TYR A 111 -9.36 2.39 0.60
CA TYR A 111 -8.26 2.56 1.57
C TYR A 111 -8.68 3.46 2.72
N GLY A 112 -8.24 3.12 3.93
CA GLY A 112 -8.30 4.03 5.07
C GLY A 112 -7.24 5.12 4.93
N PHE A 113 -7.63 6.37 5.10
CA PHE A 113 -6.72 7.51 5.16
C PHE A 113 -6.51 7.96 6.60
N SER A 114 -5.34 8.51 6.88
CA SER A 114 -5.10 9.32 8.07
C SER A 114 -5.87 10.64 7.98
N ASP A 115 -5.89 11.41 9.06
CA ASP A 115 -6.22 12.84 8.97
C ASP A 115 -5.26 13.53 7.98
N PRO A 116 -5.70 14.63 7.32
CA PRO A 116 -4.84 15.38 6.41
C PRO A 116 -3.56 15.87 7.10
N ILE A 117 -2.41 15.53 6.54
CA ILE A 117 -1.08 15.88 7.07
C ILE A 117 -0.46 17.09 6.35
N SER A 118 -0.97 17.44 5.17
CA SER A 118 -0.53 18.57 4.36
C SER A 118 -1.67 19.09 3.48
N ARG A 119 -1.47 20.24 2.88
CA ARG A 119 -2.33 20.80 1.82
C ARG A 119 -1.47 21.33 0.70
N SER A 120 -1.83 21.03 -0.52
CA SER A 120 -1.18 21.54 -1.73
C SER A 120 -2.23 21.92 -2.77
N ASN A 121 -1.84 22.77 -3.73
CA ASN A 121 -2.64 23.08 -4.90
C ASN A 121 -2.04 22.37 -6.12
N TYR A 122 -2.89 21.95 -7.03
CA TYR A 122 -2.43 21.50 -8.34
C TYR A 122 -1.95 22.69 -9.16
N ALA A 123 -0.91 22.49 -9.92
CA ALA A 123 -0.36 23.51 -10.82
C ALA A 123 -0.04 22.88 -12.18
N ILE A 124 -0.16 23.70 -13.21
CA ILE A 124 0.31 23.36 -14.56
C ILE A 124 1.67 24.01 -14.75
N THR A 125 2.70 23.22 -14.98
CA THR A 125 4.04 23.70 -15.34
C THR A 125 4.16 23.74 -16.86
N SER A 126 4.60 24.85 -17.42
CA SER A 126 4.76 25.04 -18.84
C SER A 126 6.04 25.82 -19.16
N ALA A 127 6.44 25.83 -20.44
CA ALA A 127 7.56 26.67 -20.88
C ALA A 127 7.29 28.16 -20.58
N GLU A 128 8.37 28.92 -20.38
CA GLU A 128 8.30 30.36 -20.17
C GLU A 128 7.55 31.04 -21.33
N GLY A 129 6.72 32.00 -20.97
CA GLY A 129 5.88 32.74 -21.93
C GLY A 129 4.55 32.04 -22.27
N THR A 130 4.34 30.79 -21.87
CA THR A 130 3.07 30.10 -22.04
C THR A 130 2.29 30.13 -20.72
N LYS A 131 1.02 30.51 -20.78
CA LYS A 131 0.15 30.57 -19.60
C LYS A 131 -1.09 29.72 -19.82
N TYR A 132 -1.28 28.74 -18.95
CA TYR A 132 -2.49 27.95 -18.82
C TYR A 132 -3.17 28.30 -17.51
N THR A 133 -4.47 28.52 -17.54
CA THR A 133 -5.26 28.94 -16.36
C THR A 133 -6.31 27.91 -15.96
N SER A 134 -6.58 26.97 -16.85
CA SER A 134 -7.56 25.91 -16.64
C SER A 134 -7.16 24.65 -17.41
N LEU A 135 -7.84 23.53 -17.12
CA LEU A 135 -7.68 22.30 -17.90
C LEU A 135 -8.20 22.44 -19.35
N ASP A 136 -9.15 23.36 -19.58
CA ASP A 136 -9.68 23.62 -20.93
C ASP A 136 -8.59 24.15 -21.86
N ASP A 137 -7.63 24.90 -21.34
CA ASP A 137 -6.48 25.42 -22.11
C ASP A 137 -5.56 24.28 -22.58
N LEU A 138 -5.67 23.10 -21.99
CA LEU A 138 -4.89 21.91 -22.35
C LEU A 138 -5.55 21.06 -23.46
N SER A 139 -6.78 21.38 -23.89
CA SER A 139 -7.46 20.69 -24.98
C SER A 139 -6.57 20.62 -26.22
N GLY A 140 -6.31 19.41 -26.75
CA GLY A 140 -5.44 19.18 -27.89
C GLY A 140 -3.94 19.36 -27.60
N LYS A 141 -3.53 19.55 -26.35
CA LYS A 141 -2.13 19.62 -25.94
C LYS A 141 -1.65 18.28 -25.42
N THR A 142 -0.33 18.15 -25.33
CA THR A 142 0.34 17.00 -24.71
C THR A 142 0.83 17.39 -23.32
N THR A 143 0.60 16.53 -22.33
CA THR A 143 1.08 16.68 -20.96
C THR A 143 1.77 15.40 -20.51
N GLU A 144 2.60 15.49 -19.48
CA GLU A 144 3.31 14.39 -18.87
C GLU A 144 2.99 14.33 -17.38
N VAL A 145 2.68 13.15 -16.88
CA VAL A 145 2.31 12.94 -15.48
C VAL A 145 2.75 11.56 -15.00
N LEU A 146 2.93 11.44 -13.69
CA LEU A 146 3.19 10.16 -13.04
C LEU A 146 1.95 9.24 -13.11
N PRO A 147 2.08 8.00 -13.60
CA PRO A 147 0.96 7.07 -13.68
C PRO A 147 0.38 6.77 -12.29
N GLY A 148 -0.95 6.65 -12.21
CA GLY A 148 -1.66 6.41 -10.96
C GLY A 148 -1.73 7.60 -10.00
N SER A 149 -1.18 8.78 -10.37
CA SER A 149 -1.28 10.00 -9.58
C SER A 149 -2.67 10.65 -9.67
N ASN A 150 -3.00 11.53 -8.70
CA ASN A 150 -4.20 12.35 -8.80
C ASN A 150 -4.18 13.31 -9.99
N TYR A 151 -2.99 13.67 -10.47
CA TYR A 151 -2.85 14.51 -11.68
C TYR A 151 -3.28 13.73 -12.92
N ALA A 152 -2.84 12.47 -13.05
CA ALA A 152 -3.26 11.60 -14.14
C ALA A 152 -4.77 11.43 -14.14
N GLN A 153 -5.35 11.06 -13.01
CA GLN A 153 -6.80 10.88 -12.86
C GLN A 153 -7.59 12.17 -13.20
N LEU A 154 -7.09 13.34 -12.79
CA LEU A 154 -7.72 14.61 -13.09
C LEU A 154 -7.81 14.86 -14.59
N LEU A 155 -6.76 14.57 -15.34
CA LEU A 155 -6.71 14.73 -16.82
C LEU A 155 -7.57 13.68 -17.52
N GLU A 156 -7.54 12.45 -17.07
CA GLU A 156 -8.39 11.36 -17.59
C GLU A 156 -9.87 11.68 -17.39
N ASN A 157 -10.25 12.15 -16.21
CA ASN A 157 -11.61 12.57 -15.88
C ASN A 157 -12.05 13.76 -16.74
N TRP A 158 -11.14 14.73 -16.99
CA TRP A 158 -11.44 15.85 -17.87
C TRP A 158 -11.70 15.37 -19.30
N ASN A 159 -10.86 14.51 -19.86
CA ASN A 159 -11.05 13.92 -21.19
C ASN A 159 -12.39 13.18 -21.30
N HIS A 160 -12.74 12.40 -20.28
CA HIS A 160 -14.00 11.68 -20.24
C HIS A 160 -15.23 12.62 -20.18
N ALA A 161 -15.14 13.66 -19.36
CA ALA A 161 -16.22 14.63 -19.19
C ALA A 161 -16.40 15.58 -20.38
N ASN A 162 -15.36 15.74 -21.23
CA ASN A 162 -15.34 16.64 -22.39
C ASN A 162 -15.07 15.87 -23.68
N ALA A 163 -15.80 14.77 -23.89
CA ALA A 163 -15.64 13.91 -25.08
C ALA A 163 -15.92 14.61 -26.41
N ASP A 164 -16.59 15.75 -26.39
CA ASP A 164 -16.86 16.63 -27.53
C ASP A 164 -15.68 17.56 -27.89
N LYS A 165 -14.70 17.71 -27.01
CA LYS A 165 -13.48 18.49 -27.23
C LYS A 165 -12.32 17.61 -27.71
N THR A 166 -11.29 18.26 -28.26
CA THR A 166 -10.06 17.55 -28.58
C THR A 166 -9.40 17.07 -27.27
N PRO A 167 -9.13 15.77 -27.13
CA PRO A 167 -8.61 15.25 -25.87
C PRO A 167 -7.21 15.78 -25.56
N ILE A 168 -6.90 15.87 -24.28
CA ILE A 168 -5.53 16.09 -23.79
C ILE A 168 -4.76 14.78 -24.01
N THR A 169 -3.64 14.84 -24.69
CA THR A 169 -2.73 13.69 -24.82
C THR A 169 -1.94 13.54 -23.52
N ILE A 170 -2.10 12.42 -22.85
CA ILE A 170 -1.46 12.14 -21.54
C ILE A 170 -0.30 11.18 -21.76
N ASN A 171 0.91 11.63 -21.51
CA ASN A 171 2.09 10.79 -21.46
C ASN A 171 2.35 10.43 -19.98
N TYR A 172 2.55 9.15 -19.73
CA TYR A 172 2.90 8.65 -18.40
C TYR A 172 4.41 8.43 -18.32
N ALA A 173 5.07 9.04 -17.34
CA ALA A 173 6.50 8.99 -17.11
C ALA A 173 6.86 8.77 -15.63
#